data_8f83f1de33b0e31be5c7aa8ba86aa598
#
_entry.id   8f83f1de33b0e31be5c7aa8ba86aa598
#
_cell.length_a   1.000
_cell.length_b   1.000
_cell.length_c   1.000
_cell.angle_alpha   90.00
_cell.angle_beta   90.00
_cell.angle_gamma   90.00
#
_symmetry.space_group_name_H-M   'P 1'
#
loop_
_entity.id
_entity.type
_entity.pdbx_description
1 polymer ?
#
loop_
_entity_poly.entity_id
_entity_poly.type
_entity_poly.pdbx_seq_one_letter_code
_entity_poly.pdbx_strand_id
1 'polypeptide(L)'
;DNPARGSDAMFYFFAGEQILFGDNENVRVPNAPIGGPVLFSSLNVVFHDPYLTIKIISIISGTGIVFLAFFITKNIFNFKIAFLTQLIVAVNPKLHFQTAFPFNEIFPVFLVFLSFYYFTKTHILYNHLILAGILLGISFMFRYQTFPVVIGFLIYLLIRNKKLRKNLPLALLFVGSFLVGCSPLLIYNYTTFGNLIDSDPNYYMHTTSAFIQTEEWEKQVHIQGESFFSGITSDFNIFLENYLFNLFYHNPDRIFNLSGGIDNISPIPAV
;
A
#
# COMPACT_ATOMS: atom_id res chain seq x y z
N ASP A 1 -26.74 7.66 11.45
CA ASP A 1 -25.41 8.26 11.26
C ASP A 1 -24.47 7.19 10.75
N ASN A 2 -24.02 7.35 9.50
CA ASN A 2 -23.13 6.39 8.86
C ASN A 2 -21.68 6.70 9.31
N PRO A 3 -21.02 5.85 10.11
CA PRO A 3 -19.68 6.11 10.63
C PRO A 3 -18.61 6.24 9.54
N ALA A 4 -18.97 5.93 8.28
CA ALA A 4 -18.07 6.06 7.14
C ALA A 4 -18.01 7.49 6.56
N ARG A 5 -18.90 8.41 6.94
CA ARG A 5 -18.95 9.77 6.35
C ARG A 5 -17.72 10.64 6.58
N GLY A 6 -16.79 10.22 7.44
CA GLY A 6 -15.51 10.89 7.68
C GLY A 6 -14.29 10.01 7.44
N SER A 7 -14.44 8.83 6.82
CA SER A 7 -13.31 7.93 6.60
C SER A 7 -12.58 8.26 5.29
N ASP A 8 -11.26 8.05 5.29
CA ASP A 8 -10.41 8.16 4.09
C ASP A 8 -10.99 7.38 2.90
N ALA A 9 -11.73 6.31 3.16
CA ALA A 9 -12.35 5.47 2.14
C ALA A 9 -13.38 6.22 1.29
N MET A 10 -14.20 7.09 1.90
CA MET A 10 -15.16 7.91 1.16
C MET A 10 -14.45 8.97 0.32
N PHE A 11 -13.35 9.50 0.82
CA PHE A 11 -12.53 10.43 0.08
C PHE A 11 -11.91 9.78 -1.18
N TYR A 12 -11.40 8.56 -1.07
CA TYR A 12 -10.93 7.79 -2.22
C TYR A 12 -12.03 7.50 -3.23
N PHE A 13 -13.25 7.26 -2.74
CA PHE A 13 -14.40 7.02 -3.60
C PHE A 13 -14.73 8.26 -4.44
N PHE A 14 -14.91 9.44 -3.82
CA PHE A 14 -15.21 10.67 -4.55
C PHE A 14 -14.09 11.06 -5.53
N ALA A 15 -12.84 10.86 -5.16
CA ALA A 15 -11.71 11.06 -6.05
C ALA A 15 -11.76 10.13 -7.27
N GLY A 16 -12.20 8.89 -7.09
CA GLY A 16 -12.37 7.94 -8.18
C GLY A 16 -13.50 8.31 -9.12
N GLU A 17 -14.62 8.82 -8.61
CA GLU A 17 -15.70 9.35 -9.44
C GLU A 17 -15.23 10.51 -10.31
N GLN A 18 -14.42 11.41 -9.75
CA GLN A 18 -13.83 12.51 -10.51
C GLN A 18 -12.88 12.02 -11.61
N ILE A 19 -12.00 11.04 -11.28
CA ILE A 19 -11.05 10.49 -12.25
C ILE A 19 -11.76 9.76 -13.41
N LEU A 20 -12.82 9.01 -13.10
CA LEU A 20 -13.50 8.16 -14.09
C LEU A 20 -14.59 8.87 -14.88
N PHE A 21 -15.32 9.79 -14.24
CA PHE A 21 -16.54 10.37 -14.81
C PHE A 21 -16.48 11.89 -14.99
N GLY A 22 -15.48 12.57 -14.45
CA GLY A 22 -15.27 14.02 -14.61
C GLY A 22 -16.29 14.90 -13.87
N ASP A 23 -17.11 14.32 -12.98
CA ASP A 23 -18.30 15.00 -12.45
C ASP A 23 -18.04 16.03 -11.33
N ASN A 24 -16.79 16.21 -10.89
CA ASN A 24 -16.48 17.09 -9.75
C ASN A 24 -15.20 17.91 -9.99
N GLU A 25 -15.31 19.04 -10.65
CA GLU A 25 -14.18 19.96 -10.87
C GLU A 25 -13.55 20.51 -9.57
N ASN A 26 -14.20 20.34 -8.41
CA ASN A 26 -13.79 20.93 -7.14
C ASN A 26 -13.21 19.90 -6.13
N VAL A 27 -13.24 18.62 -6.41
CA VAL A 27 -12.62 17.63 -5.54
C VAL A 27 -11.15 17.52 -5.93
N ARG A 28 -10.26 18.06 -5.11
CA ARG A 28 -8.83 17.78 -5.26
C ARG A 28 -8.64 16.28 -5.14
N VAL A 29 -8.14 15.66 -6.23
CA VAL A 29 -7.73 14.25 -6.20
C VAL A 29 -6.78 14.09 -5.01
N PRO A 30 -7.09 13.19 -4.07
CA PRO A 30 -6.25 13.06 -2.90
C PRO A 30 -4.83 12.73 -3.34
N ASN A 31 -3.89 13.19 -2.56
CA ASN A 31 -2.46 12.95 -2.67
C ASN A 31 -2.07 11.46 -2.58
N ALA A 32 -3.00 10.57 -2.88
CA ALA A 32 -2.86 9.13 -2.81
C ALA A 32 -2.82 8.52 -4.22
N PRO A 33 -2.12 7.39 -4.39
CA PRO A 33 -2.10 6.66 -5.65
C PRO A 33 -3.52 6.31 -6.13
N ILE A 34 -3.74 6.34 -7.45
CA ILE A 34 -5.06 6.21 -8.09
C ILE A 34 -5.73 4.83 -7.94
N GLY A 35 -5.01 3.80 -7.52
CA GLY A 35 -5.51 2.43 -7.49
C GLY A 35 -6.77 2.25 -6.64
N GLY A 36 -6.78 2.80 -5.42
CA GLY A 36 -7.95 2.78 -4.54
C GLY A 36 -9.14 3.52 -5.14
N PRO A 37 -8.98 4.82 -5.48
CA PRO A 37 -10.00 5.60 -6.15
C PRO A 37 -10.65 4.89 -7.34
N VAL A 38 -9.86 4.46 -8.29
CA VAL A 38 -10.35 3.81 -9.52
C VAL A 38 -11.07 2.49 -9.23
N LEU A 39 -10.51 1.63 -8.37
CA LEU A 39 -11.13 0.34 -8.05
C LEU A 39 -12.48 0.53 -7.36
N PHE A 40 -12.55 1.40 -6.35
CA PHE A 40 -13.76 1.56 -5.56
C PHE A 40 -14.90 2.17 -6.37
N SER A 41 -14.62 3.20 -7.16
CA SER A 41 -15.62 3.82 -8.01
C SER A 41 -16.07 2.92 -9.16
N SER A 42 -15.14 2.17 -9.79
CA SER A 42 -15.50 1.20 -10.83
C SER A 42 -16.44 0.11 -10.33
N LEU A 43 -16.17 -0.44 -9.14
CA LEU A 43 -17.01 -1.49 -8.57
C LEU A 43 -18.34 -0.94 -7.99
N ASN A 44 -18.37 0.33 -7.60
CA ASN A 44 -19.59 0.95 -7.12
C ASN A 44 -20.66 1.08 -8.20
N VAL A 45 -20.29 1.06 -9.46
CA VAL A 45 -21.26 0.96 -10.58
C VAL A 45 -22.16 -0.29 -10.45
N VAL A 46 -21.63 -1.36 -9.83
CA VAL A 46 -22.37 -2.60 -9.62
C VAL A 46 -23.17 -2.59 -8.31
N PHE A 47 -22.56 -2.12 -7.22
CA PHE A 47 -23.14 -2.20 -5.88
C PHE A 47 -23.99 -0.99 -5.51
N HIS A 48 -23.81 0.15 -6.14
CA HIS A 48 -24.52 1.42 -5.87
C HIS A 48 -24.47 1.87 -4.40
N ASP A 49 -23.48 1.36 -3.64
CA ASP A 49 -23.20 1.71 -2.24
C ASP A 49 -21.68 1.70 -2.01
N PRO A 50 -21.05 2.87 -1.86
CA PRO A 50 -19.61 2.99 -1.68
C PRO A 50 -19.08 2.25 -0.45
N TYR A 51 -19.84 2.30 0.66
CA TYR A 51 -19.47 1.64 1.90
C TYR A 51 -19.47 0.12 1.74
N LEU A 52 -20.53 -0.41 1.16
CA LEU A 52 -20.66 -1.84 0.88
C LEU A 52 -19.59 -2.32 -0.08
N THR A 53 -19.30 -1.54 -1.13
CA THR A 53 -18.25 -1.84 -2.13
C THR A 53 -16.89 -2.04 -1.46
N ILE A 54 -16.46 -1.05 -0.67
CA ILE A 54 -15.14 -1.10 -0.01
C ILE A 54 -15.13 -2.22 1.04
N LYS A 55 -16.20 -2.42 1.77
CA LYS A 55 -16.33 -3.49 2.78
C LYS A 55 -16.22 -4.88 2.16
N ILE A 56 -16.86 -5.13 1.03
CA ILE A 56 -16.76 -6.41 0.32
C ILE A 56 -15.32 -6.67 -0.12
N ILE A 57 -14.65 -5.66 -0.69
CA ILE A 57 -13.24 -5.78 -1.09
C ILE A 57 -12.37 -6.09 0.13
N SER A 58 -12.60 -5.42 1.26
CA SER A 58 -11.85 -5.64 2.50
C SER A 58 -12.03 -7.06 3.04
N ILE A 59 -13.27 -7.59 3.05
CA ILE A 59 -13.57 -8.95 3.50
C ILE A 59 -12.91 -10.00 2.60
N ILE A 60 -13.03 -9.86 1.28
CA ILE A 60 -12.41 -10.78 0.32
C ILE A 60 -10.89 -10.76 0.49
N SER A 61 -10.30 -9.57 0.62
CA SER A 61 -8.85 -9.40 0.77
C SER A 61 -8.33 -10.00 2.07
N GLY A 62 -8.98 -9.71 3.20
CA GLY A 62 -8.58 -10.23 4.50
C GLY A 62 -8.71 -11.75 4.56
N THR A 63 -9.81 -12.31 4.05
CA THR A 63 -9.97 -13.76 3.92
C THR A 63 -8.90 -14.36 3.01
N GLY A 64 -8.63 -13.73 1.88
CA GLY A 64 -7.58 -14.14 0.95
C GLY A 64 -6.19 -14.16 1.59
N ILE A 65 -5.85 -13.17 2.43
CA ILE A 65 -4.58 -13.14 3.17
C ILE A 65 -4.44 -14.35 4.09
N VAL A 66 -5.50 -14.74 4.81
CA VAL A 66 -5.48 -15.91 5.70
C VAL A 66 -5.21 -17.21 4.91
N PHE A 67 -5.83 -17.39 3.76
CA PHE A 67 -5.55 -18.53 2.89
C PHE A 67 -4.16 -18.48 2.29
N LEU A 68 -3.71 -17.32 1.81
CA LEU A 68 -2.38 -17.16 1.23
C LEU A 68 -1.28 -17.40 2.25
N ALA A 69 -1.45 -17.00 3.50
CA ALA A 69 -0.52 -17.28 4.58
C ALA A 69 -0.26 -18.80 4.73
N PHE A 70 -1.33 -19.61 4.64
CA PHE A 70 -1.20 -21.07 4.63
C PHE A 70 -0.39 -21.57 3.42
N PHE A 71 -0.78 -21.18 2.21
CA PHE A 71 -0.16 -21.67 0.99
C PHE A 71 1.31 -21.26 0.86
N ILE A 72 1.63 -20.00 1.20
CA ILE A 72 3.01 -19.49 1.19
C ILE A 72 3.86 -20.29 2.17
N THR A 73 3.39 -20.42 3.40
CA THR A 73 4.12 -21.16 4.45
C THR A 73 4.25 -22.65 4.12
N LYS A 74 3.23 -23.26 3.50
CA LYS A 74 3.30 -24.64 3.03
C LYS A 74 4.35 -24.85 1.93
N ASN A 75 4.51 -23.84 1.04
CA ASN A 75 5.53 -23.92 -0.01
C ASN A 75 6.97 -23.82 0.53
N ILE A 76 7.17 -23.14 1.67
CA ILE A 76 8.49 -22.89 2.25
C ILE A 76 8.85 -23.95 3.31
N PHE A 77 7.86 -24.39 4.10
CA PHE A 77 8.05 -25.29 5.23
C PHE A 77 7.21 -26.56 5.05
N ASN A 78 6.31 -26.85 5.99
CA ASN A 78 5.46 -28.03 5.98
C ASN A 78 4.01 -27.69 6.38
N PHE A 79 3.12 -28.69 6.28
CA PHE A 79 1.70 -28.54 6.58
C PHE A 79 1.43 -28.06 8.01
N LYS A 80 2.15 -28.59 9.02
CA LYS A 80 1.90 -28.25 10.43
C LYS A 80 2.22 -26.78 10.72
N ILE A 81 3.36 -26.29 10.21
CA ILE A 81 3.77 -24.89 10.36
C ILE A 81 2.80 -23.98 9.56
N ALA A 82 2.39 -24.39 8.36
CA ALA A 82 1.44 -23.66 7.55
C ALA A 82 0.08 -23.48 8.25
N PHE A 83 -0.44 -24.54 8.85
CA PHE A 83 -1.69 -24.49 9.60
C PHE A 83 -1.59 -23.58 10.83
N LEU A 84 -0.48 -23.68 11.58
CA LEU A 84 -0.25 -22.79 12.72
C LEU A 84 -0.15 -21.31 12.28
N THR A 85 0.58 -21.04 11.20
CA THR A 85 0.67 -19.67 10.62
C THR A 85 -0.71 -19.15 10.23
N GLN A 86 -1.52 -19.98 9.56
CA GLN A 86 -2.88 -19.61 9.19
C GLN A 86 -3.73 -19.26 10.40
N LEU A 87 -3.67 -20.04 11.47
CA LEU A 87 -4.40 -19.75 12.72
C LEU A 87 -3.94 -18.45 13.36
N ILE A 88 -2.64 -18.19 13.44
CA ILE A 88 -2.09 -16.95 13.99
C ILE A 88 -2.57 -15.74 13.17
N VAL A 89 -2.53 -15.85 11.84
CA VAL A 89 -3.00 -14.77 10.96
C VAL A 89 -4.52 -14.61 11.08
N ALA A 90 -5.27 -15.72 11.17
CA ALA A 90 -6.73 -15.69 11.28
C ALA A 90 -7.23 -15.05 12.58
N VAL A 91 -6.50 -15.17 13.70
CA VAL A 91 -6.88 -14.54 14.98
C VAL A 91 -6.22 -13.17 15.20
N ASN A 92 -5.49 -12.63 14.22
CA ASN A 92 -4.82 -11.36 14.36
C ASN A 92 -5.81 -10.19 14.46
N PRO A 93 -5.88 -9.46 15.59
CA PRO A 93 -6.88 -8.43 15.81
C PRO A 93 -6.74 -7.26 14.83
N LYS A 94 -5.52 -6.92 14.40
CA LYS A 94 -5.28 -5.85 13.42
C LYS A 94 -5.85 -6.21 12.05
N LEU A 95 -5.70 -7.48 11.62
CA LEU A 95 -6.29 -7.96 10.37
C LEU A 95 -7.82 -7.92 10.45
N HIS A 96 -8.41 -8.36 11.56
CA HIS A 96 -9.86 -8.30 11.77
C HIS A 96 -10.38 -6.87 11.73
N PHE A 97 -9.72 -5.96 12.41
CA PHE A 97 -10.08 -4.54 12.41
C PHE A 97 -10.06 -3.97 10.99
N GLN A 98 -8.97 -4.16 10.25
CA GLN A 98 -8.85 -3.67 8.87
C GLN A 98 -9.81 -4.36 7.89
N THR A 99 -10.24 -5.58 8.19
CA THR A 99 -11.21 -6.31 7.36
C THR A 99 -12.65 -5.89 7.66
N ALA A 100 -12.97 -5.58 8.92
CA ALA A 100 -14.29 -5.19 9.36
C ALA A 100 -14.67 -3.76 8.96
N PHE A 101 -13.70 -2.87 8.88
CA PHE A 101 -13.90 -1.47 8.48
C PHE A 101 -13.49 -1.23 7.02
N PRO A 102 -14.09 -0.24 6.35
CA PRO A 102 -13.80 0.07 4.95
C PRO A 102 -12.47 0.82 4.80
N PHE A 103 -11.36 0.11 4.90
CA PHE A 103 -10.03 0.66 4.72
C PHE A 103 -9.43 0.30 3.36
N ASN A 104 -8.68 1.25 2.78
CA ASN A 104 -7.95 1.05 1.52
C ASN A 104 -6.69 0.18 1.69
N GLU A 105 -6.28 -0.16 2.91
CA GLU A 105 -4.98 -0.76 3.17
C GLU A 105 -4.93 -2.28 2.93
N ILE A 106 -6.05 -2.96 3.13
CA ILE A 106 -6.05 -4.44 3.14
C ILE A 106 -5.89 -5.03 1.74
N PHE A 107 -6.46 -4.39 0.72
CA PHE A 107 -6.38 -4.89 -0.65
C PHE A 107 -4.96 -4.89 -1.23
N PRO A 108 -4.15 -3.81 -1.14
CA PRO A 108 -2.76 -3.86 -1.59
C PRO A 108 -1.93 -4.89 -0.82
N VAL A 109 -2.17 -5.10 0.47
CA VAL A 109 -1.51 -6.16 1.25
C VAL A 109 -1.89 -7.55 0.70
N PHE A 110 -3.16 -7.77 0.35
CA PHE A 110 -3.58 -9.02 -0.29
C PHE A 110 -2.83 -9.26 -1.61
N LEU A 111 -2.66 -8.23 -2.45
CA LEU A 111 -1.90 -8.34 -3.70
C LEU A 111 -0.41 -8.66 -3.46
N VAL A 112 0.20 -8.08 -2.41
CA VAL A 112 1.56 -8.42 -1.98
C VAL A 112 1.64 -9.90 -1.59
N PHE A 113 0.72 -10.40 -0.78
CA PHE A 113 0.68 -11.82 -0.39
C PHE A 113 0.48 -12.74 -1.60
N LEU A 114 -0.39 -12.36 -2.53
CA LEU A 114 -0.63 -13.11 -3.75
C LEU A 114 0.62 -13.14 -4.65
N SER A 115 1.32 -12.01 -4.78
CA SER A 115 2.62 -11.94 -5.45
C SER A 115 3.64 -12.86 -4.78
N PHE A 116 3.72 -12.82 -3.45
CA PHE A 116 4.63 -13.67 -2.69
C PHE A 116 4.33 -15.16 -2.87
N TYR A 117 3.06 -15.53 -2.96
CA TYR A 117 2.64 -16.90 -3.25
C TYR A 117 3.19 -17.40 -4.60
N TYR A 118 3.07 -16.61 -5.67
CA TYR A 118 3.64 -16.98 -6.97
C TYR A 118 5.16 -17.02 -6.94
N PHE A 119 5.78 -16.12 -6.19
CA PHE A 119 7.23 -16.05 -6.05
C PHE A 119 7.84 -17.21 -5.25
N THR A 120 7.10 -17.77 -4.28
CA THR A 120 7.56 -18.89 -3.44
C THR A 120 7.29 -20.27 -4.02
N LYS A 121 6.66 -20.37 -5.19
CA LYS A 121 6.46 -21.67 -5.84
C LYS A 121 7.79 -22.36 -6.13
N THR A 122 7.87 -23.66 -5.85
CA THR A 122 9.09 -24.49 -5.94
C THR A 122 9.74 -24.44 -7.33
N HIS A 123 8.92 -24.37 -8.38
CA HIS A 123 9.36 -24.14 -9.74
C HIS A 123 8.88 -22.77 -10.19
N ILE A 124 9.76 -21.77 -10.12
CA ILE A 124 9.47 -20.44 -10.65
C ILE A 124 9.49 -20.54 -12.18
N LEU A 125 8.31 -20.66 -12.75
CA LEU A 125 8.11 -20.49 -14.19
C LEU A 125 8.11 -19.00 -14.52
N TYR A 126 8.46 -18.63 -15.75
CA TYR A 126 8.40 -17.24 -16.21
C TYR A 126 7.03 -16.59 -15.95
N ASN A 127 5.94 -17.35 -16.18
CA ASN A 127 4.58 -16.86 -15.94
C ASN A 127 4.31 -16.50 -14.46
N HIS A 128 4.88 -17.27 -13.51
CA HIS A 128 4.74 -16.94 -12.08
C HIS A 128 5.47 -15.64 -11.74
N LEU A 129 6.62 -15.42 -12.35
CA LEU A 129 7.42 -14.22 -12.14
C LEU A 129 6.73 -12.98 -12.74
N ILE A 130 6.15 -13.12 -13.94
CA ILE A 130 5.35 -12.10 -14.60
C ILE A 130 4.14 -11.73 -13.73
N LEU A 131 3.38 -12.72 -13.27
CA LEU A 131 2.22 -12.48 -12.39
C LEU A 131 2.64 -11.81 -11.09
N ALA A 132 3.73 -12.25 -10.46
CA ALA A 132 4.23 -11.63 -9.25
C ALA A 132 4.61 -10.16 -9.47
N GLY A 133 5.27 -9.84 -10.58
CA GLY A 133 5.62 -8.46 -10.94
C GLY A 133 4.38 -7.60 -11.18
N ILE A 134 3.44 -8.07 -12.00
CA ILE A 134 2.19 -7.33 -12.29
C ILE A 134 1.40 -7.07 -11.00
N LEU A 135 1.24 -8.08 -10.14
CA LEU A 135 0.51 -7.93 -8.87
C LEU A 135 1.16 -6.90 -7.93
N LEU A 136 2.49 -6.88 -7.85
CA LEU A 136 3.20 -5.84 -7.09
C LEU A 136 3.06 -4.46 -7.75
N GLY A 137 3.07 -4.38 -9.08
CA GLY A 137 2.83 -3.13 -9.80
C GLY A 137 1.42 -2.59 -9.53
N ILE A 138 0.40 -3.45 -9.57
CA ILE A 138 -0.97 -3.08 -9.19
C ILE A 138 -1.01 -2.67 -7.72
N SER A 139 -0.38 -3.43 -6.79
CA SER A 139 -0.33 -3.06 -5.38
C SER A 139 0.33 -1.68 -5.16
N PHE A 140 1.36 -1.36 -5.92
CA PHE A 140 2.03 -0.05 -5.90
C PHE A 140 1.10 1.10 -6.33
N MET A 141 0.14 0.84 -7.23
CA MET A 141 -0.90 1.81 -7.59
C MET A 141 -1.83 2.18 -6.42
N PHE A 142 -1.89 1.35 -5.38
CA PHE A 142 -2.67 1.62 -4.15
C PHE A 142 -1.82 2.26 -3.06
N ARG A 143 -0.56 1.81 -2.94
CA ARG A 143 0.36 2.24 -1.86
C ARG A 143 1.82 2.18 -2.34
N TYR A 144 2.50 3.31 -2.36
CA TYR A 144 3.94 3.39 -2.68
C TYR A 144 4.81 2.58 -1.72
N GLN A 145 4.32 2.31 -0.50
CA GLN A 145 4.96 1.46 0.50
C GLN A 145 5.20 0.01 0.05
N THR A 146 4.63 -0.42 -1.07
CA THR A 146 4.93 -1.72 -1.70
C THR A 146 6.34 -1.76 -2.31
N PHE A 147 6.95 -0.63 -2.62
CA PHE A 147 8.24 -0.55 -3.32
C PHE A 147 9.39 -1.27 -2.60
N PRO A 148 9.57 -1.21 -1.26
CA PRO A 148 10.58 -2.02 -0.56
C PRO A 148 10.45 -3.53 -0.81
N VAL A 149 9.25 -4.05 -1.00
CA VAL A 149 9.01 -5.47 -1.30
C VAL A 149 9.53 -5.80 -2.70
N VAL A 150 9.35 -4.90 -3.67
CA VAL A 150 9.90 -5.03 -5.03
C VAL A 150 11.43 -5.13 -4.98
N ILE A 151 12.07 -4.26 -4.20
CA ILE A 151 13.53 -4.28 -3.99
C ILE A 151 13.96 -5.62 -3.37
N GLY A 152 13.26 -6.08 -2.34
CA GLY A 152 13.54 -7.39 -1.70
C GLY A 152 13.48 -8.55 -2.69
N PHE A 153 12.48 -8.58 -3.56
CA PHE A 153 12.35 -9.61 -4.60
C PHE A 153 13.46 -9.52 -5.64
N LEU A 154 13.83 -8.30 -6.05
CA LEU A 154 14.96 -8.09 -6.98
C LEU A 154 16.28 -8.59 -6.40
N ILE A 155 16.58 -8.21 -5.16
CA ILE A 155 17.79 -8.68 -4.47
C ILE A 155 17.80 -10.21 -4.43
N TYR A 156 16.69 -10.83 -4.01
CA TYR A 156 16.58 -12.29 -3.99
C TYR A 156 16.82 -12.91 -5.38
N LEU A 157 16.22 -12.38 -6.44
CA LEU A 157 16.42 -12.88 -7.80
C LEU A 157 17.88 -12.78 -8.24
N LEU A 158 18.57 -11.68 -7.89
CA LEU A 158 19.97 -11.45 -8.27
C LEU A 158 20.93 -12.38 -7.52
N ILE A 159 20.66 -12.70 -6.25
CA ILE A 159 21.53 -13.56 -5.43
C ILE A 159 21.19 -15.06 -5.49
N ARG A 160 19.99 -15.44 -6.00
CA ARG A 160 19.47 -16.80 -5.99
C ARG A 160 20.44 -17.84 -6.56
N ASN A 161 21.12 -17.51 -7.63
CA ASN A 161 22.13 -18.35 -8.24
C ASN A 161 23.49 -17.66 -8.16
N LYS A 162 24.55 -18.43 -7.98
CA LYS A 162 25.92 -17.88 -7.95
C LYS A 162 26.37 -17.21 -9.26
N LYS A 163 25.60 -17.36 -10.36
CA LYS A 163 25.90 -16.79 -11.69
C LYS A 163 24.94 -15.64 -11.98
N LEU A 164 25.37 -14.41 -11.77
CA LEU A 164 24.60 -13.18 -12.03
C LEU A 164 24.01 -13.14 -13.45
N ARG A 165 24.79 -13.60 -14.47
CA ARG A 165 24.37 -13.63 -15.87
C ARG A 165 23.09 -14.46 -16.10
N LYS A 166 22.81 -15.48 -15.25
CA LYS A 166 21.57 -16.28 -15.35
C LYS A 166 20.39 -15.63 -14.63
N ASN A 167 20.68 -14.79 -13.66
CA ASN A 167 19.65 -14.14 -12.82
C ASN A 167 19.15 -12.83 -13.42
N LEU A 168 20.02 -12.13 -14.17
CA LEU A 168 19.70 -10.83 -14.78
C LEU A 168 18.44 -10.85 -15.68
N PRO A 169 18.26 -11.83 -16.60
CA PRO A 169 17.05 -11.89 -17.42
C PRO A 169 15.77 -12.06 -16.58
N LEU A 170 15.82 -12.82 -15.49
CA LEU A 170 14.69 -13.00 -14.59
C LEU A 170 14.37 -11.70 -13.83
N ALA A 171 15.39 -10.98 -13.37
CA ALA A 171 15.23 -9.69 -12.72
C ALA A 171 14.65 -8.65 -13.69
N LEU A 172 15.13 -8.59 -14.93
CA LEU A 172 14.60 -7.71 -15.97
C LEU A 172 13.15 -8.03 -16.33
N LEU A 173 12.81 -9.32 -16.45
CA LEU A 173 11.44 -9.77 -16.68
C LEU A 173 10.50 -9.33 -15.54
N PHE A 174 10.94 -9.50 -14.32
CA PHE A 174 10.19 -9.08 -13.13
C PHE A 174 9.98 -7.56 -13.09
N VAL A 175 11.03 -6.77 -13.34
CA VAL A 175 10.93 -5.30 -13.41
C VAL A 175 10.00 -4.86 -14.53
N GLY A 176 10.15 -5.44 -15.73
CA GLY A 176 9.26 -5.13 -16.85
C GLY A 176 7.80 -5.43 -16.52
N SER A 177 7.53 -6.57 -15.88
CA SER A 177 6.19 -6.95 -15.43
C SER A 177 5.64 -6.02 -14.35
N PHE A 178 6.49 -5.59 -13.40
CA PHE A 178 6.12 -4.59 -12.40
C PHE A 178 5.74 -3.26 -13.05
N LEU A 179 6.55 -2.78 -13.99
CA LEU A 179 6.27 -1.54 -14.74
C LEU A 179 4.96 -1.64 -15.54
N VAL A 180 4.67 -2.77 -16.14
CA VAL A 180 3.37 -3.02 -16.79
C VAL A 180 2.23 -2.92 -15.76
N GLY A 181 2.39 -3.52 -14.58
CA GLY A 181 1.38 -3.48 -13.52
C GLY A 181 1.12 -2.08 -12.99
N CYS A 182 2.13 -1.23 -12.87
CA CYS A 182 1.97 0.14 -12.37
C CYS A 182 1.81 1.20 -13.49
N SER A 183 1.82 0.78 -14.77
CA SER A 183 1.75 1.72 -15.91
C SER A 183 0.54 2.67 -15.89
N PRO A 184 -0.68 2.27 -15.45
CA PRO A 184 -1.79 3.21 -15.39
C PRO A 184 -1.53 4.38 -14.43
N LEU A 185 -0.88 4.12 -13.29
CA LEU A 185 -0.47 5.16 -12.36
C LEU A 185 0.57 6.09 -12.97
N LEU A 186 1.60 5.52 -13.61
CA LEU A 186 2.67 6.31 -14.22
C LEU A 186 2.14 7.21 -15.35
N ILE A 187 1.22 6.68 -16.17
CA ILE A 187 0.57 7.45 -17.23
C ILE A 187 -0.28 8.58 -16.62
N TYR A 188 -1.11 8.26 -15.63
CA TYR A 188 -1.93 9.25 -14.95
C TYR A 188 -1.09 10.38 -14.34
N ASN A 189 -0.04 10.04 -13.59
CA ASN A 189 0.84 11.02 -12.97
C ASN A 189 1.50 11.91 -14.03
N TYR A 190 2.00 11.31 -15.11
CA TYR A 190 2.64 12.08 -16.18
C TYR A 190 1.68 13.03 -16.88
N THR A 191 0.45 12.59 -17.18
CA THR A 191 -0.55 13.41 -17.87
C THR A 191 -1.12 14.50 -16.97
N THR A 192 -1.24 14.27 -15.67
CA THR A 192 -1.87 15.20 -14.72
C THR A 192 -0.85 16.15 -14.09
N PHE A 193 0.34 15.65 -13.73
CA PHE A 193 1.34 16.41 -12.97
C PHE A 193 2.63 16.68 -13.77
N GLY A 194 2.79 16.13 -14.95
CA GLY A 194 4.01 16.25 -15.77
C GLY A 194 5.18 15.37 -15.30
N ASN A 195 5.02 14.59 -14.22
CA ASN A 195 6.04 13.75 -13.62
C ASN A 195 5.55 12.32 -13.43
N LEU A 196 6.41 11.32 -13.61
CA LEU A 196 6.01 9.90 -13.51
C LEU A 196 5.72 9.44 -12.07
N ILE A 197 6.38 10.04 -11.09
CA ILE A 197 6.35 9.59 -9.69
C ILE A 197 5.69 10.64 -8.77
N ASP A 198 5.51 11.87 -9.24
CA ASP A 198 4.92 12.94 -8.46
C ASP A 198 3.40 12.74 -8.34
N SER A 199 2.98 12.60 -7.12
CA SER A 199 1.68 13.00 -6.64
C SER A 199 1.81 14.43 -6.11
N ASP A 200 0.72 15.19 -6.02
CA ASP A 200 0.63 16.58 -5.55
C ASP A 200 1.74 16.96 -4.55
N PRO A 201 2.46 18.09 -4.76
CA PRO A 201 3.49 18.57 -3.83
C PRO A 201 3.08 18.59 -2.36
N ASN A 202 1.79 18.80 -2.07
CA ASN A 202 1.26 18.74 -0.71
C ASN A 202 1.36 17.34 -0.06
N TYR A 203 1.42 16.25 -0.84
CA TYR A 203 1.60 14.90 -0.29
C TYR A 203 2.98 14.72 0.34
N TYR A 204 4.01 15.33 -0.22
CA TYR A 204 5.36 15.26 0.33
C TYR A 204 5.50 16.06 1.62
N MET A 205 4.76 17.15 1.75
CA MET A 205 4.68 17.89 2.99
C MET A 205 4.05 17.05 4.10
N HIS A 206 2.98 16.31 3.82
CA HIS A 206 2.36 15.42 4.79
C HIS A 206 3.23 14.21 5.13
N THR A 207 3.98 13.64 4.19
CA THR A 207 4.87 12.50 4.48
C THR A 207 6.13 12.91 5.23
N THR A 208 6.70 14.07 4.95
CA THR A 208 7.84 14.58 5.73
C THR A 208 7.40 15.13 7.09
N SER A 209 6.28 15.82 7.19
CA SER A 209 5.74 16.35 8.45
C SER A 209 5.07 15.28 9.32
N ALA A 210 4.42 14.27 8.76
CA ALA A 210 3.85 13.16 9.53
C ALA A 210 4.91 12.31 10.26
N PHE A 211 6.18 12.44 9.89
CA PHE A 211 7.29 11.86 10.64
C PHE A 211 7.71 12.69 11.87
N ILE A 212 7.31 13.96 11.94
CA ILE A 212 7.63 14.84 13.06
C ILE A 212 6.35 14.98 13.91
N GLN A 213 6.12 14.06 14.83
CA GLN A 213 5.09 14.19 15.88
C GLN A 213 5.57 15.19 16.95
N THR A 214 5.66 16.46 16.59
CA THR A 214 5.78 17.54 17.56
C THR A 214 4.49 18.35 17.52
N GLU A 215 4.09 18.94 18.65
CA GLU A 215 2.92 19.82 18.77
C GLU A 215 2.96 21.06 17.84
N GLU A 216 4.02 21.20 17.05
CA GLU A 216 4.26 22.28 16.10
C GLU A 216 4.00 21.89 14.63
N TRP A 217 3.33 20.76 14.35
CA TRP A 217 3.10 20.31 12.97
C TRP A 217 2.39 21.34 12.08
N GLU A 218 1.55 22.20 12.68
CA GLU A 218 0.89 23.30 11.96
C GLU A 218 1.86 24.39 11.47
N LYS A 219 3.01 24.56 12.11
CA LYS A 219 4.02 25.55 11.70
C LYS A 219 4.97 25.04 10.61
N GLN A 220 5.11 23.74 10.46
CA GLN A 220 6.02 23.11 9.50
C GLN A 220 5.42 22.90 8.10
N VAL A 221 4.15 23.19 7.92
CA VAL A 221 3.40 23.07 6.66
C VAL A 221 3.95 23.96 5.52
N HIS A 222 4.93 24.81 5.78
CA HIS A 222 5.47 25.75 4.81
C HIS A 222 6.85 25.41 4.22
N ILE A 223 7.37 24.21 4.43
CA ILE A 223 8.57 23.78 3.68
C ILE A 223 8.09 23.33 2.29
N GLN A 224 8.05 24.25 1.36
CA GLN A 224 7.78 24.00 -0.05
C GLN A 224 8.96 23.22 -0.66
N GLY A 225 8.89 21.89 -0.60
CA GLY A 225 9.80 21.02 -1.35
C GLY A 225 9.21 20.75 -2.74
N GLU A 226 9.93 21.08 -3.78
CA GLU A 226 9.49 20.89 -5.17
C GLU A 226 9.46 19.41 -5.62
N SER A 227 10.06 18.48 -4.85
CA SER A 227 10.05 17.04 -5.14
C SER A 227 10.34 16.18 -3.90
N PHE A 228 9.97 14.88 -3.95
CA PHE A 228 10.31 13.90 -2.91
C PHE A 228 11.80 13.88 -2.54
N PHE A 229 12.66 13.94 -3.53
CA PHE A 229 14.11 13.96 -3.30
C PHE A 229 14.56 15.27 -2.69
N SER A 230 13.98 16.41 -3.03
CA SER A 230 14.33 17.68 -2.39
C SER A 230 13.91 17.71 -0.92
N GLY A 231 12.77 17.11 -0.56
CA GLY A 231 12.35 16.96 0.84
C GLY A 231 13.30 16.10 1.68
N ILE A 232 13.85 15.01 1.10
CA ILE A 232 14.85 14.18 1.78
C ILE A 232 16.20 14.87 1.88
N THR A 233 16.63 15.60 0.82
CA THR A 233 17.96 16.20 0.76
C THR A 233 18.07 17.55 1.44
N SER A 234 16.96 18.29 1.57
CA SER A 234 16.95 19.60 2.25
C SER A 234 17.30 19.50 3.72
N ASP A 235 16.95 18.37 4.38
CA ASP A 235 17.26 18.14 5.79
C ASP A 235 17.42 16.65 6.11
N PHE A 236 18.46 16.05 5.49
CA PHE A 236 18.74 14.62 5.59
C PHE A 236 18.89 14.11 7.03
N ASN A 237 19.44 14.94 7.92
CA ASN A 237 19.62 14.55 9.32
C ASN A 237 18.27 14.41 10.03
N ILE A 238 17.36 15.36 9.85
CA ILE A 238 15.98 15.29 10.41
C ILE A 238 15.24 14.11 9.82
N PHE A 239 15.35 13.89 8.51
CA PHE A 239 14.76 12.72 7.86
C PHE A 239 15.30 11.41 8.46
N LEU A 240 16.61 11.29 8.63
CA LEU A 240 17.24 10.10 9.17
C LEU A 240 16.85 9.85 10.65
N GLU A 241 16.88 10.89 11.48
CA GLU A 241 16.45 10.80 12.89
C GLU A 241 15.00 10.34 12.99
N ASN A 242 14.09 10.94 12.24
CA ASN A 242 12.68 10.57 12.23
C ASN A 242 12.46 9.16 11.69
N TYR A 243 13.19 8.76 10.64
CA TYR A 243 13.14 7.41 10.10
C TYR A 243 13.60 6.37 11.12
N LEU A 244 14.72 6.61 11.80
CA LEU A 244 15.24 5.71 12.84
C LEU A 244 14.32 5.68 14.07
N PHE A 245 13.79 6.82 14.48
CA PHE A 245 12.80 6.89 15.57
C PHE A 245 11.55 6.07 15.24
N ASN A 246 10.99 6.23 14.05
CA ASN A 246 9.83 5.46 13.61
C ASN A 246 10.13 3.96 13.50
N LEU A 247 11.32 3.60 13.01
CA LEU A 247 11.73 2.21 12.82
C LEU A 247 11.92 1.49 14.17
N PHE A 248 12.56 2.13 15.15
CA PHE A 248 12.99 1.47 16.39
C PHE A 248 12.08 1.74 17.59
N TYR A 249 11.36 2.86 17.59
CA TYR A 249 10.49 3.24 18.71
C TYR A 249 9.00 3.18 18.36
N HIS A 250 8.59 3.95 17.39
CA HIS A 250 7.16 4.13 17.10
C HIS A 250 6.49 2.88 16.51
N ASN A 251 7.12 2.23 15.53
CA ASN A 251 6.54 1.03 14.90
C ASN A 251 6.55 -0.20 15.84
N PRO A 252 7.63 -0.50 16.59
CA PRO A 252 7.58 -1.56 17.59
C PRO A 252 6.53 -1.30 18.67
N ASP A 253 6.42 -0.06 19.18
CA ASP A 253 5.43 0.27 20.18
C ASP A 253 3.99 0.06 19.67
N ARG A 254 3.70 0.46 18.45
CA ARG A 254 2.40 0.19 17.79
C ARG A 254 2.13 -1.28 17.50
N ILE A 255 3.16 -2.09 17.28
CA ILE A 255 3.02 -3.54 17.03
C ILE A 255 2.74 -4.28 18.35
N PHE A 256 3.42 -3.87 19.43
CA PHE A 256 3.35 -4.56 20.73
C PHE A 256 2.28 -3.98 21.66
N ASN A 257 1.92 -2.70 21.55
CA ASN A 257 0.85 -2.08 22.31
C ASN A 257 -0.52 -2.35 21.68
N LEU A 258 -1.07 -3.52 21.96
CA LEU A 258 -2.43 -3.91 21.54
C LEU A 258 -3.53 -3.03 22.17
N SER A 259 -3.22 -2.29 23.24
CA SER A 259 -4.16 -1.41 23.96
C SER A 259 -4.13 0.05 23.48
N GLY A 260 -3.04 0.53 22.88
CA GLY A 260 -2.87 1.95 22.51
C GLY A 260 -3.63 2.38 21.26
N GLY A 261 -4.26 1.45 20.54
CA GLY A 261 -4.96 1.77 19.28
C GLY A 261 -6.40 2.29 19.45
N ILE A 262 -6.95 2.21 20.66
CA ILE A 262 -8.35 2.62 20.91
C ILE A 262 -8.41 3.99 21.59
N ASP A 263 -7.40 4.35 22.37
CA ASP A 263 -7.42 5.58 23.18
C ASP A 263 -7.00 6.85 22.39
N ASN A 264 -6.46 6.73 21.20
CA ASN A 264 -6.04 7.86 20.35
C ASN A 264 -7.00 8.13 19.16
N ILE A 265 -8.23 7.69 19.22
CA ILE A 265 -9.29 8.28 18.41
C ILE A 265 -9.68 9.56 19.14
N SER A 266 -8.95 10.65 18.86
CA SER A 266 -9.38 11.98 19.31
C SER A 266 -10.82 12.17 18.84
N PRO A 267 -11.73 12.65 19.71
CA PRO A 267 -13.08 12.97 19.30
C PRO A 267 -12.98 14.02 18.19
N ILE A 268 -13.48 13.65 16.99
CA ILE A 268 -13.61 14.59 15.87
C ILE A 268 -14.43 15.76 16.42
N PRO A 269 -13.91 17.00 16.37
CA PRO A 269 -14.72 18.13 16.78
C PRO A 269 -15.95 18.18 15.87
N ALA A 270 -17.12 18.16 16.48
CA ALA A 270 -18.39 18.35 15.80
C ALA A 270 -18.38 19.75 15.19
N VAL A 271 -18.39 19.83 13.85
CA VAL A 271 -18.71 21.04 13.09
C VAL A 271 -20.10 20.86 12.49
#